data_476b56109189ac7fb74d18a744cee54b
#
_entry.id   476b56109189ac7fb74d18a744cee54b
#
_cell.length_a   1.000
_cell.length_b   1.000
_cell.length_c   1.000
_cell.angle_alpha   90.00
_cell.angle_beta   90.00
_cell.angle_gamma   90.00
#
_symmetry.space_group_name_H-M   'P 1'
#
loop_
_entity.id
_entity.type
_entity.pdbx_description
1 polymer ?
#
loop_
_entity_poly.entity_id
_entity_poly.type
_entity_poly.pdbx_seq_one_letter_code
_entity_poly.pdbx_strand_id
1 'polypeptide(L)'
;MQAPDALRRPFTDPEWLYEIKYDGYRCLARIEGGKVQLLSKALKDFTRGYPDVVDGLARLDGGPHLLDGELCVLDRLGVSDFNTFHALRANRIGRRSPPVTYCAFDLLVFDGQDVMHQPLEVRKTLLQLVLLDAGLIVAEPPEDPPRFPHNVLFVDDLPAHADVFRVMVQAGLPIEGVVAKRRASTYHPGVRSADWVKIKRPGWQEGRVWRS
;
A
#
# COMPACT_ATOMS: atom_id res chain seq x y z
N MET A 1 20.61 -1.31 -9.29
CA MET A 1 21.03 -2.73 -9.21
C MET A 1 19.75 -3.58 -9.13
N GLN A 2 19.64 -4.67 -9.87
CA GLN A 2 18.50 -5.60 -9.70
C GLN A 2 18.80 -6.54 -8.53
N ALA A 3 17.77 -6.86 -7.72
CA ALA A 3 17.92 -7.84 -6.66
C ALA A 3 18.38 -9.20 -7.24
N PRO A 4 19.24 -9.93 -6.54
CA PRO A 4 19.63 -11.28 -6.93
C PRO A 4 18.40 -12.18 -7.10
N ASP A 5 18.43 -13.12 -8.04
CA ASP A 5 17.30 -14.02 -8.32
C ASP A 5 16.88 -14.85 -7.10
N ALA A 6 17.80 -15.13 -6.17
CA ALA A 6 17.51 -15.80 -4.91
C ALA A 6 16.49 -15.03 -4.04
N LEU A 7 16.52 -13.70 -4.05
CA LEU A 7 15.59 -12.85 -3.30
C LEU A 7 14.21 -12.72 -3.97
N ARG A 8 14.02 -13.23 -5.17
CA ARG A 8 12.71 -13.25 -5.84
C ARG A 8 11.87 -14.48 -5.48
N ARG A 9 12.42 -15.36 -4.64
CA ARG A 9 11.73 -16.49 -4.04
C ARG A 9 11.47 -16.20 -2.56
N PRO A 10 10.45 -16.80 -1.93
CA PRO A 10 10.24 -16.65 -0.50
C PRO A 10 11.47 -17.08 0.29
N PHE A 11 11.88 -16.24 1.23
CA PHE A 11 13.05 -16.46 2.09
C PHE A 11 12.72 -16.14 3.54
N THR A 12 13.57 -16.56 4.46
CA THR A 12 13.48 -16.25 5.90
C THR A 12 14.68 -15.41 6.29
N ASP A 13 14.44 -14.17 6.72
CA ASP A 13 15.49 -13.25 7.17
C ASP A 13 14.87 -12.21 8.11
N PRO A 14 15.29 -12.11 9.39
CA PRO A 14 14.76 -11.16 10.36
C PRO A 14 15.06 -9.69 10.03
N GLU A 15 16.07 -9.42 9.20
CA GLU A 15 16.40 -8.07 8.72
C GLU A 15 15.38 -7.53 7.70
N TRP A 16 14.44 -8.38 7.28
CA TRP A 16 13.43 -8.05 6.29
C TRP A 16 12.02 -8.17 6.89
N LEU A 17 11.09 -7.49 6.25
CA LEU A 17 9.66 -7.66 6.46
C LEU A 17 8.99 -7.97 5.13
N TYR A 18 7.82 -8.60 5.18
CA TYR A 18 6.92 -8.75 4.07
C TYR A 18 5.73 -7.81 4.22
N GLU A 19 5.27 -7.23 3.14
CA GLU A 19 3.99 -6.56 3.02
C GLU A 19 3.15 -7.25 1.94
N ILE A 20 1.83 -7.32 2.10
CA ILE A 20 0.94 -7.75 1.02
C ILE A 20 1.19 -6.84 -0.18
N LYS A 21 1.44 -7.47 -1.33
CA LYS A 21 1.55 -6.72 -2.57
C LYS A 21 0.16 -6.35 -3.09
N TYR A 22 -0.32 -5.20 -2.68
CA TYR A 22 -1.52 -4.62 -3.25
C TYR A 22 -1.32 -4.30 -4.73
N ASP A 23 -2.38 -4.47 -5.51
CA ASP A 23 -2.37 -4.27 -6.96
C ASP A 23 -3.39 -3.21 -7.36
N GLY A 24 -2.90 -2.06 -7.72
CA GLY A 24 -3.69 -0.88 -8.03
C GLY A 24 -2.89 0.18 -8.78
N TYR A 25 -2.96 1.41 -8.31
CA TYR A 25 -2.18 2.52 -8.85
C TYR A 25 -1.40 3.23 -7.75
N ARG A 26 -0.07 3.15 -7.83
CA ARG A 26 0.80 3.85 -6.88
C ARG A 26 0.50 5.34 -6.87
N CYS A 27 0.34 5.87 -5.68
CA CYS A 27 -0.10 7.21 -5.44
C CYS A 27 0.64 7.82 -4.25
N LEU A 28 1.26 8.98 -4.45
CA LEU A 28 1.72 9.82 -3.36
C LEU A 28 0.55 10.67 -2.88
N ALA A 29 0.37 10.76 -1.56
CA ALA A 29 -0.60 11.65 -0.93
C ALA A 29 0.15 12.74 -0.18
N ARG A 30 0.00 14.00 -0.62
CA ARG A 30 0.46 15.18 0.11
C ARG A 30 -0.70 15.76 0.89
N ILE A 31 -0.50 15.95 2.19
CA ILE A 31 -1.51 16.47 3.11
C ILE A 31 -0.91 17.67 3.85
N GLU A 32 -1.64 18.80 3.87
CA GLU A 32 -1.21 20.03 4.54
C GLU A 32 -2.42 20.88 4.93
N GLY A 33 -2.64 21.08 6.22
CA GLY A 33 -3.75 21.88 6.74
C GLY A 33 -5.12 21.40 6.23
N GLY A 34 -5.37 20.10 6.22
CA GLY A 34 -6.60 19.47 5.73
C GLY A 34 -6.75 19.45 4.21
N LYS A 35 -5.78 19.98 3.46
CA LYS A 35 -5.77 19.88 1.99
C LYS A 35 -5.00 18.67 1.54
N VAL A 36 -5.62 17.86 0.69
CA VAL A 36 -5.04 16.63 0.15
C VAL A 36 -4.79 16.78 -1.34
N GLN A 37 -3.62 16.34 -1.78
CA GLN A 37 -3.28 16.17 -3.18
C GLN A 37 -2.81 14.75 -3.44
N LEU A 38 -3.47 14.06 -4.37
CA LEU A 38 -3.12 12.70 -4.78
C LEU A 38 -2.35 12.74 -6.10
N LEU A 39 -1.12 12.26 -6.10
CA LEU A 39 -0.23 12.29 -7.27
C LEU A 39 0.13 10.89 -7.73
N SER A 40 -0.06 10.62 -9.02
CA SER A 40 0.40 9.35 -9.61
C SER A 40 1.93 9.27 -9.61
N LYS A 41 2.47 8.08 -9.90
CA LYS A 41 3.92 7.89 -10.13
C LYS A 41 4.52 8.85 -11.16
N ALA A 42 3.72 9.32 -12.13
CA ALA A 42 4.13 10.30 -13.15
C ALA A 42 3.76 11.73 -12.75
N LEU A 43 3.47 11.97 -11.47
CA LEU A 43 3.09 13.26 -10.87
C LEU A 43 1.82 13.88 -11.51
N LYS A 44 0.97 13.07 -12.14
CA LYS A 44 -0.35 13.53 -12.58
C LYS A 44 -1.28 13.61 -11.39
N ASP A 45 -2.06 14.67 -11.31
CA ASP A 45 -3.04 14.89 -10.26
C ASP A 45 -4.24 13.93 -10.41
N PHE A 46 -4.50 13.16 -9.37
CA PHE A 46 -5.60 12.20 -9.25
C PHE A 46 -6.68 12.66 -8.25
N THR A 47 -6.47 13.78 -7.57
CA THR A 47 -7.27 14.24 -6.42
C THR A 47 -8.78 14.20 -6.70
N ARG A 48 -9.21 14.75 -7.84
CA ARG A 48 -10.64 14.80 -8.21
C ARG A 48 -11.27 13.43 -8.48
N GLY A 49 -10.45 12.42 -8.75
CA GLY A 49 -10.92 11.07 -9.09
C GLY A 49 -11.28 10.22 -7.88
N TYR A 50 -10.88 10.62 -6.66
CA TYR A 50 -11.02 9.81 -5.46
C TYR A 50 -11.45 10.64 -4.24
N PRO A 51 -12.65 11.27 -4.27
CA PRO A 51 -13.11 12.17 -3.21
C PRO A 51 -13.15 11.48 -1.84
N ASP A 52 -13.61 10.24 -1.76
CA ASP A 52 -13.73 9.50 -0.49
C ASP A 52 -12.35 9.27 0.18
N VAL A 53 -11.31 9.04 -0.62
CA VAL A 53 -9.92 8.93 -0.13
C VAL A 53 -9.41 10.30 0.32
N VAL A 54 -9.73 11.35 -0.43
CA VAL A 54 -9.38 12.75 -0.07
C VAL A 54 -10.01 13.13 1.27
N ASP A 55 -11.30 12.86 1.44
CA ASP A 55 -12.04 13.15 2.67
C ASP A 55 -11.48 12.36 3.88
N GLY A 56 -11.06 11.11 3.65
CA GLY A 56 -10.37 10.31 4.65
C GLY A 56 -9.04 10.94 5.06
N LEU A 57 -8.15 11.15 4.10
CA LEU A 57 -6.80 11.68 4.37
C LEU A 57 -6.80 13.13 4.87
N ALA A 58 -7.83 13.93 4.58
CA ALA A 58 -7.98 15.30 5.10
C ALA A 58 -8.15 15.36 6.63
N ARG A 59 -8.37 14.21 7.27
CA ARG A 59 -8.46 14.08 8.74
C ARG A 59 -7.08 14.07 9.42
N LEU A 60 -5.98 13.88 8.66
CA LEU A 60 -4.65 13.99 9.21
C LEU A 60 -4.39 15.44 9.62
N ASP A 61 -4.16 15.65 10.92
CA ASP A 61 -3.79 16.93 11.48
C ASP A 61 -2.30 17.23 11.26
N GLY A 62 -1.91 18.51 11.42
CA GLY A 62 -0.52 18.93 11.25
C GLY A 62 -0.08 19.01 9.79
N GLY A 63 1.12 18.54 9.53
CA GLY A 63 1.73 18.52 8.20
C GLY A 63 2.65 19.71 7.92
N PRO A 64 3.22 19.80 6.72
CA PRO A 64 2.91 18.89 5.60
C PRO A 64 3.38 17.44 5.83
N HIS A 65 2.52 16.49 5.41
CA HIS A 65 2.85 15.07 5.35
C HIS A 65 2.94 14.62 3.89
N LEU A 66 3.82 13.65 3.59
CA LEU A 66 3.88 12.99 2.29
C LEU A 66 3.90 11.47 2.50
N LEU A 67 2.82 10.83 2.11
CA LEU A 67 2.65 9.39 2.20
C LEU A 67 2.87 8.73 0.83
N ASP A 68 3.40 7.50 0.82
CA ASP A 68 3.46 6.64 -0.35
C ASP A 68 2.53 5.45 -0.16
N GLY A 69 1.71 5.18 -1.14
CA GLY A 69 0.68 4.15 -1.06
C GLY A 69 0.22 3.66 -2.43
N GLU A 70 -0.80 2.80 -2.39
CA GLU A 70 -1.45 2.26 -3.57
C GLU A 70 -2.96 2.53 -3.49
N LEU A 71 -3.57 3.06 -4.55
CA LEU A 71 -5.02 3.16 -4.68
C LEU A 71 -5.57 1.83 -5.19
N CYS A 72 -6.42 1.17 -4.41
CA CYS A 72 -6.96 -0.16 -4.69
C CYS A 72 -8.47 -0.21 -4.51
N VAL A 73 -9.13 -1.10 -5.23
CA VAL A 73 -10.40 -1.67 -4.80
C VAL A 73 -10.08 -2.92 -4.01
N LEU A 74 -10.61 -3.04 -2.80
CA LEU A 74 -10.43 -4.20 -1.95
C LEU A 74 -11.70 -5.05 -1.95
N ASP A 75 -11.53 -6.37 -1.95
CA ASP A 75 -12.62 -7.31 -1.75
C ASP A 75 -12.98 -7.42 -0.26
N ARG A 76 -13.96 -8.29 0.06
CA ARG A 76 -14.39 -8.53 1.46
C ARG A 76 -13.32 -9.19 2.35
N LEU A 77 -12.25 -9.69 1.79
CA LEU A 77 -11.10 -10.23 2.52
C LEU A 77 -9.98 -9.19 2.68
N GLY A 78 -10.18 -7.96 2.21
CA GLY A 78 -9.16 -6.92 2.21
C GLY A 78 -8.06 -7.12 1.17
N VAL A 79 -8.28 -7.97 0.17
CA VAL A 79 -7.32 -8.21 -0.91
C VAL A 79 -7.67 -7.36 -2.13
N SER A 80 -6.66 -6.87 -2.84
CA SER A 80 -6.85 -6.00 -3.99
C SER A 80 -7.46 -6.74 -5.19
N ASP A 81 -8.56 -6.18 -5.73
CA ASP A 81 -9.21 -6.60 -6.98
C ASP A 81 -8.85 -5.64 -8.11
N PHE A 82 -7.77 -5.96 -8.82
CA PHE A 82 -7.29 -5.15 -9.93
C PHE A 82 -8.28 -5.08 -11.10
N ASN A 83 -8.98 -6.17 -11.41
CA ASN A 83 -9.93 -6.19 -12.52
C ASN A 83 -11.08 -5.23 -12.27
N THR A 84 -11.64 -5.24 -11.06
CA THR A 84 -12.68 -4.31 -10.64
C THR A 84 -12.15 -2.87 -10.64
N PHE A 85 -10.95 -2.62 -10.13
CA PHE A 85 -10.35 -1.29 -10.16
C PHE A 85 -10.12 -0.78 -11.60
N HIS A 86 -9.62 -1.64 -12.49
CA HIS A 86 -9.44 -1.30 -13.89
C HIS A 86 -10.76 -1.00 -14.61
N ALA A 87 -11.81 -1.80 -14.34
CA ALA A 87 -13.15 -1.58 -14.89
C ALA A 87 -13.76 -0.26 -14.40
N LEU A 88 -13.56 0.08 -13.13
CA LEU A 88 -13.99 1.35 -12.54
C LEU A 88 -13.35 2.54 -13.26
N ARG A 89 -12.04 2.52 -13.46
CA ARG A 89 -11.34 3.58 -14.20
C ARG A 89 -11.73 3.71 -15.66
N ALA A 90 -12.13 2.61 -16.28
CA ALA A 90 -12.62 2.61 -17.66
C ALA A 90 -14.10 3.02 -17.78
N ASN A 91 -14.75 3.51 -16.69
CA ASN A 91 -16.19 3.81 -16.61
C ASN A 91 -17.09 2.63 -17.03
N ARG A 92 -16.61 1.40 -16.83
CA ARG A 92 -17.36 0.17 -17.17
C ARG A 92 -18.26 -0.32 -16.04
N ILE A 93 -18.16 0.27 -14.85
CA ILE A 93 -18.96 -0.01 -13.67
C ILE A 93 -19.92 1.16 -13.45
N GLY A 94 -21.21 0.84 -13.29
CA GLY A 94 -22.27 1.84 -13.09
C GLY A 94 -22.32 2.42 -11.66
N ARG A 95 -23.46 3.03 -11.29
CA ARG A 95 -23.68 3.81 -10.05
C ARG A 95 -23.37 3.12 -8.71
N ARG A 96 -23.09 1.81 -8.69
CA ARG A 96 -22.68 1.05 -7.48
C ARG A 96 -21.22 0.63 -7.57
N SER A 97 -20.33 1.59 -7.82
CA SER A 97 -18.88 1.32 -7.81
C SER A 97 -18.44 0.98 -6.39
N PRO A 98 -17.59 -0.06 -6.20
CA PRO A 98 -16.98 -0.32 -4.90
C PRO A 98 -16.08 0.86 -4.50
N PRO A 99 -15.91 1.11 -3.20
CA PRO A 99 -15.02 2.16 -2.72
C PRO A 99 -13.57 1.88 -3.12
N VAL A 100 -12.83 2.95 -3.39
CA VAL A 100 -11.38 2.88 -3.55
C VAL A 100 -10.73 3.17 -2.20
N THR A 101 -9.76 2.35 -1.83
CA THR A 101 -9.00 2.47 -0.57
C THR A 101 -7.57 2.90 -0.88
N TYR A 102 -7.01 3.80 -0.09
CA TYR A 102 -5.61 4.16 -0.10
C TYR A 102 -4.84 3.26 0.87
N CYS A 103 -4.05 2.33 0.32
CA CYS A 103 -3.21 1.40 1.07
C CYS A 103 -1.85 2.06 1.32
N ALA A 104 -1.69 2.71 2.47
CA ALA A 104 -0.49 3.44 2.85
C ALA A 104 0.61 2.46 3.34
N PHE A 105 1.80 2.54 2.76
CA PHE A 105 2.91 1.64 3.09
C PHE A 105 4.23 2.35 3.42
N ASP A 106 4.34 3.67 3.28
CA ASP A 106 5.52 4.45 3.67
C ASP A 106 5.15 5.90 3.98
N LEU A 107 5.98 6.56 4.80
CA LEU A 107 5.90 7.98 5.12
C LEU A 107 7.23 8.65 4.77
N LEU A 108 7.18 9.68 3.94
CA LEU A 108 8.36 10.33 3.36
C LEU A 108 8.64 11.71 3.97
N VAL A 109 7.57 12.41 4.35
CA VAL A 109 7.64 13.67 5.08
C VAL A 109 6.66 13.60 6.24
N PHE A 110 7.12 13.92 7.44
CA PHE A 110 6.36 13.99 8.68
C PHE A 110 6.48 15.38 9.27
N ASP A 111 5.35 16.10 9.42
CA ASP A 111 5.30 17.47 9.96
C ASP A 111 6.35 18.40 9.33
N GLY A 112 6.47 18.35 8.00
CA GLY A 112 7.43 19.16 7.24
C GLY A 112 8.88 18.64 7.27
N GLN A 113 9.17 17.60 8.06
CA GLN A 113 10.51 17.02 8.14
C GLN A 113 10.66 15.87 7.14
N ASP A 114 11.70 15.92 6.32
CA ASP A 114 12.10 14.81 5.45
C ASP A 114 12.59 13.63 6.31
N VAL A 115 11.87 12.52 6.26
CA VAL A 115 12.19 11.29 6.98
C VAL A 115 12.68 10.18 6.04
N MET A 116 12.87 10.45 4.76
CA MET A 116 13.31 9.45 3.77
C MET A 116 14.67 8.82 4.11
N HIS A 117 15.53 9.54 4.83
CA HIS A 117 16.84 9.06 5.29
C HIS A 117 16.74 8.12 6.51
N GLN A 118 15.59 8.06 7.18
CA GLN A 118 15.35 7.15 8.30
C GLN A 118 15.17 5.70 7.83
N PRO A 119 15.47 4.70 8.68
CA PRO A 119 15.12 3.30 8.42
C PRO A 119 13.62 3.13 8.12
N LEU A 120 13.29 2.17 7.25
CA LEU A 120 11.89 1.85 6.91
C LEU A 120 11.03 1.59 8.15
N GLU A 121 11.53 0.83 9.12
CA GLU A 121 10.81 0.52 10.36
C GLU A 121 10.43 1.78 11.15
N VAL A 122 11.29 2.80 11.18
CA VAL A 122 10.99 4.09 11.82
C VAL A 122 9.90 4.82 11.04
N ARG A 123 10.01 4.89 9.72
CA ARG A 123 9.03 5.55 8.86
C ARG A 123 7.66 4.89 8.95
N LYS A 124 7.61 3.55 9.03
CA LYS A 124 6.36 2.80 9.20
C LYS A 124 5.73 3.02 10.58
N THR A 125 6.54 3.08 11.63
CA THR A 125 6.06 3.43 12.97
C THR A 125 5.43 4.82 12.98
N LEU A 126 6.08 5.81 12.38
CA LEU A 126 5.54 7.16 12.24
C LEU A 126 4.24 7.17 11.43
N LEU A 127 4.19 6.45 10.32
CA LEU A 127 2.98 6.30 9.49
C LEU A 127 1.81 5.74 10.30
N GLN A 128 2.06 4.65 11.04
CA GLN A 128 1.04 4.02 11.88
C GLN A 128 0.52 4.98 12.94
N LEU A 129 1.40 5.69 13.63
CA LEU A 129 1.03 6.68 14.66
C LEU A 129 0.15 7.79 14.08
N VAL A 130 0.53 8.38 12.95
CA VAL A 130 -0.24 9.44 12.29
C VAL A 130 -1.64 8.96 11.88
N LEU A 131 -1.74 7.74 11.35
CA LEU A 131 -3.02 7.20 10.94
C LEU A 131 -3.91 6.82 12.12
N LEU A 132 -3.35 6.34 13.23
CA LEU A 132 -4.06 6.04 14.48
C LEU A 132 -4.60 7.32 15.11
N ASP A 133 -3.77 8.36 15.25
CA ASP A 133 -4.13 9.64 15.83
C ASP A 133 -5.28 10.33 15.08
N ALA A 134 -5.27 10.21 13.74
CA ALA A 134 -6.34 10.70 12.89
C ALA A 134 -7.61 9.82 12.91
N GLY A 135 -7.61 8.68 13.61
CA GLY A 135 -8.71 7.71 13.63
C GLY A 135 -8.97 7.05 12.26
N LEU A 136 -7.95 6.99 11.40
CA LEU A 136 -8.04 6.38 10.07
C LEU A 136 -7.83 4.87 10.10
N ILE A 137 -7.15 4.37 11.11
CA ILE A 137 -6.99 2.95 11.40
C ILE A 137 -7.30 2.69 12.88
N VAL A 138 -7.57 1.45 13.22
CA VAL A 138 -7.80 1.01 14.59
C VAL A 138 -6.63 0.14 15.07
N ALA A 139 -6.34 0.17 16.36
CA ALA A 139 -5.24 -0.61 16.94
C ALA A 139 -5.58 -2.10 17.08
N GLU A 140 -6.88 -2.44 17.11
CA GLU A 140 -7.35 -3.82 17.22
C GLU A 140 -7.46 -4.49 15.85
N PRO A 141 -7.35 -5.83 15.78
CA PRO A 141 -7.50 -6.55 14.52
C PRO A 141 -8.85 -6.23 13.88
N PRO A 142 -8.91 -6.13 12.55
CA PRO A 142 -10.12 -5.77 11.83
C PRO A 142 -11.23 -6.79 12.10
N GLU A 143 -12.47 -6.28 12.21
CA GLU A 143 -13.67 -7.11 12.24
C GLU A 143 -13.78 -7.98 10.98
N ASP A 144 -14.50 -9.06 11.06
CA ASP A 144 -14.83 -9.89 9.87
C ASP A 144 -16.26 -9.53 9.37
N PRO A 145 -16.44 -8.98 8.19
CA PRO A 145 -15.44 -8.60 7.18
C PRO A 145 -14.67 -7.32 7.55
N PRO A 146 -13.39 -7.19 7.11
CA PRO A 146 -12.58 -6.05 7.46
C PRO A 146 -13.22 -4.75 6.95
N ARG A 147 -13.26 -3.75 7.83
CA ARG A 147 -13.70 -2.39 7.49
C ARG A 147 -12.49 -1.48 7.41
N PHE A 148 -12.44 -0.64 6.40
CA PHE A 148 -11.41 0.36 6.23
C PHE A 148 -12.02 1.74 6.49
N PRO A 149 -11.95 2.25 7.74
CA PRO A 149 -12.51 3.54 8.06
C PRO A 149 -11.95 4.60 7.10
N HIS A 150 -12.83 5.43 6.58
CA HIS A 150 -12.43 6.55 5.73
C HIS A 150 -11.62 6.17 4.47
N ASN A 151 -11.75 4.93 3.97
CA ASN A 151 -11.05 4.45 2.77
C ASN A 151 -9.51 4.57 2.85
N VAL A 152 -8.96 4.38 4.04
CA VAL A 152 -7.51 4.32 4.30
C VAL A 152 -7.19 3.00 5.00
N LEU A 153 -6.10 2.36 4.57
CA LEU A 153 -5.56 1.14 5.14
C LEU A 153 -4.06 1.34 5.39
N PHE A 154 -3.59 0.99 6.57
CA PHE A 154 -2.17 0.80 6.83
C PHE A 154 -1.74 -0.59 6.33
N VAL A 155 -0.69 -0.65 5.54
CA VAL A 155 -0.15 -1.94 5.06
C VAL A 155 0.73 -2.52 6.15
N ASP A 156 0.22 -3.56 6.81
CA ASP A 156 0.88 -4.21 7.94
C ASP A 156 2.17 -4.92 7.55
N ASP A 157 3.07 -5.01 8.53
CA ASP A 157 4.31 -5.75 8.47
C ASP A 157 4.07 -7.22 8.82
N LEU A 158 4.48 -8.10 7.94
CA LEU A 158 4.54 -9.53 8.20
C LEU A 158 6.00 -9.96 8.37
N PRO A 159 6.31 -10.96 9.21
CA PRO A 159 7.65 -11.52 9.27
C PRO A 159 8.11 -12.02 7.89
N ALA A 160 9.31 -11.65 7.46
CA ALA A 160 9.91 -12.21 6.25
C ALA A 160 10.31 -13.67 6.51
N HIS A 161 9.34 -14.55 6.44
CA HIS A 161 9.47 -15.98 6.66
C HIS A 161 8.86 -16.74 5.48
N ALA A 162 9.62 -17.67 4.89
CA ALA A 162 9.19 -18.44 3.73
C ALA A 162 7.89 -19.21 3.99
N ASP A 163 7.68 -19.68 5.23
CA ASP A 163 6.47 -20.39 5.62
C ASP A 163 5.23 -19.50 5.68
N VAL A 164 5.39 -18.24 6.12
CA VAL A 164 4.28 -17.26 6.10
C VAL A 164 3.75 -17.10 4.67
N PHE A 165 4.66 -16.87 3.73
CA PHE A 165 4.27 -16.79 2.32
C PHE A 165 3.62 -18.08 1.80
N ARG A 166 4.19 -19.24 2.15
CA ARG A 166 3.67 -20.56 1.73
C ARG A 166 2.25 -20.79 2.27
N VAL A 167 2.01 -20.49 3.55
CA VAL A 167 0.69 -20.61 4.17
C VAL A 167 -0.34 -19.74 3.48
N MET A 168 -0.01 -18.48 3.19
CA MET A 168 -0.90 -17.57 2.47
C MET A 168 -1.29 -18.10 1.09
N VAL A 169 -0.33 -18.68 0.35
CA VAL A 169 -0.58 -19.26 -0.97
C VAL A 169 -1.43 -20.54 -0.84
N GLN A 170 -1.13 -21.42 0.12
CA GLN A 170 -1.88 -22.66 0.36
C GLN A 170 -3.30 -22.41 0.85
N ALA A 171 -3.52 -21.35 1.62
CA ALA A 171 -4.85 -20.90 2.03
C ALA A 171 -5.69 -20.36 0.86
N GLY A 172 -5.12 -20.27 -0.34
CA GLY A 172 -5.83 -19.80 -1.53
C GLY A 172 -6.11 -18.28 -1.52
N LEU A 173 -5.38 -17.51 -0.71
CA LEU A 173 -5.55 -16.06 -0.69
C LEU A 173 -5.27 -15.48 -2.10
N PRO A 174 -6.17 -14.67 -2.67
CA PRO A 174 -6.05 -14.18 -4.05
C PRO A 174 -5.04 -13.02 -4.18
N ILE A 175 -4.02 -12.97 -3.33
CA ILE A 175 -2.95 -11.98 -3.36
C ILE A 175 -2.07 -12.13 -4.61
N GLU A 176 -1.50 -11.03 -5.12
CA GLU A 176 -0.48 -11.09 -6.18
C GLU A 176 0.84 -11.70 -5.65
N GLY A 177 1.14 -11.46 -4.39
CA GLY A 177 2.35 -11.85 -3.72
C GLY A 177 2.64 -10.92 -2.55
N VAL A 178 3.93 -10.78 -2.22
CA VAL A 178 4.42 -9.86 -1.21
C VAL A 178 5.51 -8.95 -1.75
N VAL A 179 5.73 -7.83 -1.08
CA VAL A 179 6.93 -7.00 -1.23
C VAL A 179 7.80 -7.24 -0.01
N ALA A 180 8.95 -7.87 -0.22
CA ALA A 180 9.98 -7.96 0.81
C ALA A 180 10.72 -6.63 0.88
N LYS A 181 10.85 -6.07 2.07
CA LYS A 181 11.54 -4.80 2.33
C LYS A 181 12.56 -4.98 3.46
N ARG A 182 13.77 -4.44 3.26
CA ARG A 182 14.78 -4.42 4.32
C ARG A 182 14.39 -3.39 5.38
N ARG A 183 14.33 -3.79 6.66
CA ARG A 183 13.92 -2.93 7.79
C ARG A 183 14.73 -1.64 7.92
N ALA A 184 16.06 -1.76 7.75
CA ALA A 184 16.99 -0.63 7.85
C ALA A 184 17.10 0.20 6.56
N SER A 185 16.29 -0.07 5.51
CA SER A 185 16.44 0.64 4.23
C SER A 185 15.96 2.09 4.32
N THR A 186 16.70 2.98 3.67
CA THR A 186 16.28 4.36 3.39
C THR A 186 15.42 4.42 2.12
N TYR A 187 14.66 5.49 1.97
CA TYR A 187 13.83 5.71 0.78
C TYR A 187 14.59 6.54 -0.26
N HIS A 188 14.65 6.05 -1.49
CA HIS A 188 15.29 6.74 -2.61
C HIS A 188 14.29 7.01 -3.74
N PRO A 189 13.81 8.26 -3.89
CA PRO A 189 12.84 8.61 -4.94
C PRO A 189 13.35 8.25 -6.34
N GLY A 190 12.51 7.59 -7.14
CA GLY A 190 12.83 7.24 -8.52
C GLY A 190 13.82 6.08 -8.70
N VAL A 191 14.45 5.60 -7.63
CA VAL A 191 15.44 4.52 -7.70
C VAL A 191 14.79 3.16 -7.49
N ARG A 192 15.22 2.15 -8.24
CA ARG A 192 14.91 0.74 -7.95
C ARG A 192 15.97 0.19 -7.02
N SER A 193 15.68 0.16 -5.73
CA SER A 193 16.57 -0.44 -4.72
C SER A 193 16.49 -1.96 -4.73
N ALA A 194 17.60 -2.62 -4.36
CA ALA A 194 17.62 -4.04 -4.03
C ALA A 194 16.99 -4.34 -2.66
N ASP A 195 16.74 -3.31 -1.85
CA ASP A 195 16.11 -3.44 -0.54
C ASP A 195 14.58 -3.63 -0.59
N TRP A 196 13.96 -3.48 -1.78
CA TRP A 196 12.53 -3.71 -2.01
C TRP A 196 12.35 -4.73 -3.14
N VAL A 197 11.97 -5.94 -2.79
CA VAL A 197 11.91 -7.09 -3.70
C VAL A 197 10.48 -7.61 -3.81
N LYS A 198 9.97 -7.70 -5.02
CA LYS A 198 8.64 -8.26 -5.30
C LYS A 198 8.73 -9.77 -5.45
N ILE A 199 8.04 -10.50 -4.59
CA ILE A 199 7.91 -11.95 -4.60
C ILE A 199 6.48 -12.29 -4.99
N LYS A 200 6.29 -12.83 -6.17
CA LYS A 200 4.96 -13.12 -6.70
C LYS A 200 4.59 -14.58 -6.50
N ARG A 201 3.31 -14.86 -6.21
CA ARG A 201 2.83 -16.25 -6.13
C ARG A 201 2.81 -16.90 -7.51
N PRO A 202 2.96 -18.23 -7.60
CA PRO A 202 2.69 -18.96 -8.84
C PRO A 202 1.27 -18.68 -9.34
N GLY A 203 1.07 -18.56 -10.65
CA GLY A 203 -0.25 -18.34 -11.24
C GLY A 203 -0.88 -16.97 -10.96
N TRP A 204 -0.15 -16.00 -10.42
CA TRP A 204 -0.68 -14.67 -10.08
C TRP A 204 -1.31 -13.93 -11.27
N GLN A 205 -0.97 -14.32 -12.48
CA GLN A 205 -1.47 -13.74 -13.74
C GLN A 205 -2.83 -14.30 -14.16
N GLU A 206 -3.22 -15.46 -13.63
CA GLU A 206 -4.45 -16.13 -14.02
C GLU A 206 -5.68 -15.28 -13.67
N GLY A 207 -6.60 -15.14 -14.60
CA GLY A 207 -7.82 -14.36 -14.45
C GLY A 207 -7.65 -12.83 -14.51
N ARG A 208 -6.45 -12.32 -14.78
CA ARG A 208 -6.23 -10.88 -14.94
C ARG A 208 -6.55 -10.40 -16.34
N VAL A 209 -7.30 -9.29 -16.42
CA VAL A 209 -7.51 -8.57 -17.67
C VAL A 209 -6.27 -7.70 -17.92
N TRP A 210 -5.43 -8.15 -18.85
CA TRP A 210 -4.28 -7.35 -19.31
C TRP A 210 -4.74 -6.22 -20.23
N ARG A 211 -4.03 -5.11 -20.18
CA ARG A 211 -4.20 -4.06 -21.18
C ARG A 211 -3.80 -4.62 -22.55
N SER A 212 -4.75 -4.67 -23.45
CA SER A 212 -4.47 -4.70 -24.89
C SER A 212 -3.98 -3.32 -25.33
#